data_7007ae223fc9ce564032171a4d5ddf7a
#
_entry.id   7007ae223fc9ce564032171a4d5ddf7a
#
_cell.length_a   1.000
_cell.length_b   1.000
_cell.length_c   1.000
_cell.angle_alpha   90.00
_cell.angle_beta   90.00
_cell.angle_gamma   90.00
#
_symmetry.space_group_name_H-M   'P 1'
#
loop_
_entity.id
_entity.type
_entity.pdbx_description
1 polymer ?
#
loop_
_entity_poly.entity_id
_entity_poly.type
_entity_poly.pdbx_seq_one_letter_code
_entity_poly.pdbx_strand_id
1 'polypeptide(L)'
;SGLWSYSISGDFPIVLLQISDQSNIILVKQLVQAHAYWRLKGLIVDLVIWNEDYGGYRQSVQNQLLALISAGIDKEGTERPGGIFVRVAEQIAIEDRILIQSVARVVLSDSKGSLVNQINKRPVLKAPIPQLVPKPYVGPAVKNLIPMQELVSFNGLGGFSRDGKEYIINTDQKNFTPMPWVNVMANAH
;
A
#
# COMPACT_ATOMS: atom_id res chain seq x y z
N SER A 1 -3.68 7.87 17.59
CA SER A 1 -3.89 6.77 16.67
C SER A 1 -3.40 5.47 17.30
N GLY A 2 -4.08 4.35 17.04
CA GLY A 2 -3.80 3.06 17.68
C GLY A 2 -2.36 2.55 17.48
N LEU A 3 -1.69 2.88 16.37
CA LEU A 3 -0.30 2.46 16.12
C LEU A 3 0.70 3.12 17.08
N TRP A 4 0.52 4.39 17.38
CA TRP A 4 1.47 5.15 18.21
C TRP A 4 1.51 4.68 19.65
N SER A 5 0.41 4.12 20.15
CA SER A 5 0.36 3.50 21.48
C SER A 5 1.35 2.33 21.62
N TYR A 6 1.78 1.76 20.49
CA TYR A 6 2.74 0.66 20.41
C TYR A 6 4.08 1.09 19.83
N SER A 7 4.37 2.39 19.80
CA SER A 7 5.61 2.99 19.27
C SER A 7 5.80 2.77 17.75
N ILE A 8 4.76 2.38 17.03
CA ILE A 8 4.80 2.16 15.59
C ILE A 8 4.37 3.46 14.91
N SER A 9 5.24 4.07 14.07
CA SER A 9 4.94 5.34 13.41
C SER A 9 3.87 5.21 12.33
N GLY A 10 3.88 4.10 11.59
CA GLY A 10 3.04 3.89 10.41
C GLY A 10 3.59 4.52 9.13
N ASP A 11 4.76 5.15 9.17
CA ASP A 11 5.39 5.79 8.01
C ASP A 11 6.06 4.76 7.09
N PHE A 12 6.46 3.61 7.64
CA PHE A 12 7.11 2.54 6.91
C PHE A 12 6.20 1.33 6.71
N PRO A 13 6.45 0.52 5.67
CA PRO A 13 5.75 -0.75 5.49
C PRO A 13 5.91 -1.64 6.72
N ILE A 14 4.82 -2.24 7.19
CA ILE A 14 4.81 -3.14 8.34
C ILE A 14 4.84 -4.59 7.86
N VAL A 15 5.78 -5.36 8.38
CA VAL A 15 5.80 -6.82 8.31
C VAL A 15 5.44 -7.34 9.70
N LEU A 16 4.31 -8.03 9.80
CA LEU A 16 3.80 -8.60 11.05
C LEU A 16 4.12 -10.08 11.11
N LEU A 17 4.75 -10.51 12.19
CA LEU A 17 4.93 -11.93 12.55
C LEU A 17 4.14 -12.25 13.83
N GLN A 18 3.31 -13.25 13.76
CA GLN A 18 2.61 -13.85 14.90
C GLN A 18 3.31 -15.13 15.29
N ILE A 19 3.72 -15.24 16.56
CA ILE A 19 4.40 -16.42 17.09
C ILE A 19 3.72 -16.88 18.38
N SER A 20 3.28 -18.13 18.40
CA SER A 20 2.57 -18.76 19.50
C SER A 20 3.36 -19.88 20.15
N ASP A 21 4.30 -20.51 19.43
CA ASP A 21 5.06 -21.66 19.89
C ASP A 21 6.57 -21.38 19.84
N GLN A 22 7.23 -21.62 20.97
CA GLN A 22 8.68 -21.49 21.12
C GLN A 22 9.47 -22.38 20.14
N SER A 23 8.92 -23.54 19.76
CA SER A 23 9.56 -24.44 18.79
C SER A 23 9.77 -23.78 17.42
N ASN A 24 8.98 -22.76 17.10
CA ASN A 24 9.00 -22.04 15.83
C ASN A 24 9.91 -20.79 15.82
N ILE A 25 10.77 -20.65 16.85
CA ILE A 25 11.69 -19.51 16.99
C ILE A 25 12.62 -19.30 15.78
N ILE A 26 12.83 -20.36 14.99
CA ILE A 26 13.60 -20.28 13.76
C ILE A 26 13.01 -19.30 12.75
N LEU A 27 11.67 -19.15 12.71
CA LEU A 27 10.99 -18.20 11.85
C LEU A 27 11.33 -16.76 12.23
N VAL A 28 11.39 -16.48 13.53
CA VAL A 28 11.83 -15.17 14.05
C VAL A 28 13.25 -14.87 13.61
N LYS A 29 14.17 -15.83 13.80
CA LYS A 29 15.57 -15.69 13.38
C LYS A 29 15.69 -15.36 11.89
N GLN A 30 14.95 -16.06 11.05
CA GLN A 30 14.95 -15.82 9.60
C GLN A 30 14.44 -14.40 9.26
N LEU A 31 13.40 -13.93 9.94
CA LEU A 31 12.86 -12.59 9.69
C LEU A 31 13.76 -11.47 10.22
N VAL A 32 14.40 -11.66 11.37
CA VAL A 32 15.41 -10.71 11.88
C VAL A 32 16.59 -10.60 10.91
N GLN A 33 17.06 -11.73 10.36
CA GLN A 33 18.11 -11.73 9.34
C GLN A 33 17.64 -11.05 8.04
N ALA A 34 16.41 -11.33 7.61
CA ALA A 34 15.83 -10.68 6.44
C ALA A 34 15.69 -9.17 6.65
N HIS A 35 15.25 -8.73 7.83
CA HIS A 35 15.13 -7.32 8.18
C HIS A 35 16.48 -6.60 8.11
N ALA A 36 17.54 -7.20 8.68
CA ALA A 36 18.90 -6.65 8.58
C ALA A 36 19.37 -6.57 7.12
N TYR A 37 19.08 -7.58 6.31
CA TYR A 37 19.40 -7.57 4.89
C TYR A 37 18.64 -6.48 4.12
N TRP A 38 17.32 -6.28 4.39
CA TRP A 38 16.53 -5.23 3.77
C TRP A 38 17.11 -3.85 4.05
N ARG A 39 17.49 -3.60 5.31
CA ARG A 39 18.13 -2.32 5.69
C ARG A 39 19.44 -2.08 4.94
N LEU A 40 20.29 -3.11 4.79
CA LEU A 40 21.52 -3.02 3.99
C LEU A 40 21.24 -2.68 2.53
N LYS A 41 20.06 -3.07 2.02
CA LYS A 41 19.62 -2.76 0.64
C LYS A 41 18.83 -1.44 0.54
N GLY A 42 18.72 -0.69 1.62
CA GLY A 42 17.99 0.59 1.64
C GLY A 42 16.47 0.44 1.75
N LEU A 43 15.95 -0.78 1.96
CA LEU A 43 14.53 -1.01 2.22
C LEU A 43 14.26 -0.90 3.72
N ILE A 44 13.60 0.17 4.13
CA ILE A 44 13.23 0.43 5.53
C ILE A 44 11.83 -0.14 5.78
N VAL A 45 11.72 -1.00 6.79
CA VAL A 45 10.50 -1.75 7.14
C VAL A 45 10.37 -1.83 8.65
N ASP A 46 9.18 -1.62 9.19
CA ASP A 46 8.85 -1.95 10.57
C ASP A 46 8.56 -3.44 10.70
N LEU A 47 9.41 -4.20 11.42
CA LEU A 47 9.17 -5.59 11.74
C LEU A 47 8.47 -5.68 13.10
N VAL A 48 7.19 -6.01 13.09
CA VAL A 48 6.39 -6.18 14.31
C VAL A 48 6.23 -7.66 14.62
N ILE A 49 6.66 -8.07 15.81
CA ILE A 49 6.58 -9.46 16.27
C ILE A 49 5.58 -9.52 17.41
N TRP A 50 4.49 -10.26 17.23
CA TRP A 50 3.52 -10.55 18.27
C TRP A 50 3.82 -11.87 18.93
N ASN A 51 4.06 -11.81 20.25
CA ASN A 51 4.10 -13.01 21.09
C ASN A 51 2.66 -13.36 21.48
N GLU A 52 2.13 -14.44 20.92
CA GLU A 52 0.81 -15.00 21.17
C GLU A 52 0.86 -16.22 22.10
N ASP A 53 1.99 -16.43 22.82
CA ASP A 53 2.06 -17.49 23.83
C ASP A 53 1.19 -17.14 25.04
N TYR A 54 0.07 -17.84 25.15
CA TYR A 54 -0.88 -17.74 26.26
C TYR A 54 -0.50 -18.70 27.43
N GLY A 55 0.55 -19.50 27.28
CA GLY A 55 1.02 -20.48 28.27
C GLY A 55 1.93 -19.89 29.35
N GLY A 56 2.27 -20.72 30.32
CA GLY A 56 3.17 -20.34 31.42
C GLY A 56 4.62 -20.02 31.04
N TYR A 57 5.00 -20.24 29.79
CA TYR A 57 6.34 -19.99 29.23
C TYR A 57 6.50 -18.63 28.54
N ARG A 58 5.51 -17.75 28.63
CA ARG A 58 5.48 -16.41 27.99
C ARG A 58 6.78 -15.64 28.17
N GLN A 59 7.32 -15.65 29.40
CA GLN A 59 8.55 -14.94 29.72
C GLN A 59 9.77 -15.56 29.03
N SER A 60 9.76 -16.89 28.83
CA SER A 60 10.83 -17.62 28.13
C SER A 60 10.85 -17.21 26.62
N VAL A 61 9.71 -17.23 25.97
CA VAL A 61 9.60 -16.81 24.56
C VAL A 61 10.02 -15.34 24.41
N GLN A 62 9.52 -14.47 25.27
CA GLN A 62 9.88 -13.05 25.25
C GLN A 62 11.39 -12.82 25.41
N ASN A 63 12.00 -13.49 26.38
CA ASN A 63 13.45 -13.39 26.63
C ASN A 63 14.27 -13.93 25.45
N GLN A 64 13.84 -15.01 24.83
CA GLN A 64 14.51 -15.54 23.64
C GLN A 64 14.37 -14.61 22.42
N LEU A 65 13.19 -14.01 22.22
CA LEU A 65 12.98 -13.01 21.18
C LEU A 65 13.93 -11.83 21.35
N LEU A 66 13.98 -11.26 22.56
CA LEU A 66 14.87 -10.15 22.88
C LEU A 66 16.35 -10.54 22.73
N ALA A 67 16.75 -11.74 23.16
CA ALA A 67 18.11 -12.24 23.00
C ALA A 67 18.50 -12.41 21.52
N LEU A 68 17.62 -12.94 20.69
CA LEU A 68 17.84 -13.07 19.25
C LEU A 68 17.98 -11.72 18.55
N ILE A 69 17.15 -10.75 18.91
CA ILE A 69 17.20 -9.40 18.35
C ILE A 69 18.49 -8.70 18.79
N SER A 70 18.88 -8.84 20.08
CA SER A 70 20.11 -8.26 20.63
C SER A 70 21.38 -8.88 20.07
N ALA A 71 21.32 -10.17 19.70
CA ALA A 71 22.43 -10.87 19.04
C ALA A 71 22.52 -10.58 17.55
N GLY A 72 21.47 -9.99 16.95
CA GLY A 72 21.45 -9.52 15.57
C GLY A 72 22.40 -8.34 15.37
N ILE A 73 22.66 -8.02 14.09
CA ILE A 73 23.66 -7.04 13.64
C ILE A 73 23.37 -5.61 14.12
N ASP A 74 22.18 -5.33 14.64
CA ASP A 74 21.71 -3.99 14.97
C ASP A 74 21.20 -3.85 16.40
N LYS A 75 22.11 -3.64 17.35
CA LYS A 75 21.72 -3.25 18.72
C LYS A 75 20.95 -1.91 18.77
N GLU A 76 21.06 -1.09 17.75
CA GLU A 76 20.40 0.20 17.63
C GLU A 76 19.03 0.15 16.92
N GLY A 77 18.61 -1.02 16.41
CA GLY A 77 17.43 -1.16 15.56
C GLY A 77 16.11 -1.46 16.26
N THR A 78 16.08 -1.52 17.60
CA THR A 78 14.86 -1.82 18.36
C THR A 78 14.10 -0.55 18.73
N GLU A 79 12.75 -0.62 18.70
CA GLU A 79 11.83 0.42 19.20
C GLU A 79 11.98 1.80 18.50
N ARG A 80 12.43 1.82 17.26
CA ARG A 80 12.52 3.05 16.43
C ARG A 80 11.92 2.81 15.05
N PRO A 81 11.49 3.87 14.34
CA PRO A 81 10.97 3.74 12.98
C PRO A 81 11.95 2.98 12.06
N GLY A 82 11.43 2.00 11.31
CA GLY A 82 12.24 1.08 10.49
C GLY A 82 12.96 0.01 11.31
N GLY A 83 12.55 -0.22 12.56
CA GLY A 83 13.16 -1.18 13.48
C GLY A 83 12.34 -2.43 13.73
N ILE A 84 12.64 -3.10 14.85
CA ILE A 84 11.97 -4.30 15.30
C ILE A 84 11.21 -4.01 16.59
N PHE A 85 9.92 -4.32 16.57
CA PHE A 85 8.99 -4.12 17.69
C PHE A 85 8.48 -5.45 18.19
N VAL A 86 8.69 -5.76 19.46
CA VAL A 86 8.16 -6.98 20.10
C VAL A 86 7.02 -6.59 21.02
N ARG A 87 5.86 -7.19 20.80
CA ARG A 87 4.65 -6.91 21.58
C ARG A 87 4.00 -8.20 22.03
N VAL A 88 3.49 -8.18 23.25
CA VAL A 88 2.66 -9.27 23.77
C VAL A 88 1.24 -9.07 23.27
N ALA A 89 0.71 -10.03 22.51
CA ALA A 89 -0.58 -9.89 21.87
C ALA A 89 -1.73 -9.59 22.85
N GLU A 90 -1.72 -10.18 24.04
CA GLU A 90 -2.76 -9.91 25.05
C GLU A 90 -2.80 -8.44 25.52
N GLN A 91 -1.68 -7.73 25.45
CA GLN A 91 -1.60 -6.32 25.86
C GLN A 91 -2.08 -5.35 24.76
N ILE A 92 -2.40 -5.87 23.58
CA ILE A 92 -2.90 -5.09 22.47
C ILE A 92 -4.43 -5.17 22.46
N ALA A 93 -5.12 -4.05 22.48
CA ALA A 93 -6.58 -4.00 22.35
C ALA A 93 -7.05 -4.67 21.04
N ILE A 94 -8.23 -5.28 21.06
CA ILE A 94 -8.74 -6.05 19.90
C ILE A 94 -8.84 -5.16 18.65
N GLU A 95 -9.31 -3.94 18.80
CA GLU A 95 -9.43 -2.96 17.74
C GLU A 95 -8.07 -2.60 17.13
N ASP A 96 -7.04 -2.48 17.98
CA ASP A 96 -5.68 -2.15 17.54
C ASP A 96 -5.00 -3.36 16.88
N ARG A 97 -5.34 -4.60 17.30
CA ARG A 97 -4.89 -5.81 16.58
C ARG A 97 -5.45 -5.83 15.15
N ILE A 98 -6.74 -5.56 15.00
CA ILE A 98 -7.39 -5.48 13.70
C ILE A 98 -6.73 -4.38 12.85
N LEU A 99 -6.47 -3.22 13.45
CA LEU A 99 -5.81 -2.11 12.78
C LEU A 99 -4.42 -2.52 12.27
N ILE A 100 -3.56 -3.04 13.14
CA ILE A 100 -2.20 -3.43 12.78
C ILE A 100 -2.20 -4.51 11.69
N GLN A 101 -3.08 -5.53 11.80
CA GLN A 101 -3.22 -6.56 10.76
C GLN A 101 -3.70 -5.98 9.42
N SER A 102 -4.59 -4.99 9.45
CA SER A 102 -5.15 -4.37 8.25
C SER A 102 -4.14 -3.49 7.51
N VAL A 103 -3.25 -2.81 8.24
CA VAL A 103 -2.23 -1.93 7.64
C VAL A 103 -0.93 -2.68 7.32
N ALA A 104 -0.72 -3.87 7.88
CA ALA A 104 0.45 -4.68 7.59
C ALA A 104 0.49 -5.09 6.11
N ARG A 105 1.64 -4.91 5.48
CA ARG A 105 1.88 -5.34 4.09
C ARG A 105 2.00 -6.85 3.98
N VAL A 106 2.53 -7.48 5.01
CA VAL A 106 2.72 -8.93 5.09
C VAL A 106 2.35 -9.36 6.51
N VAL A 107 1.53 -10.41 6.61
CA VAL A 107 1.21 -11.08 7.88
C VAL A 107 1.66 -12.52 7.78
N LEU A 108 2.62 -12.88 8.62
CA LEU A 108 3.19 -14.21 8.77
C LEU A 108 2.76 -14.80 10.12
N SER A 109 2.59 -16.11 10.17
CA SER A 109 2.24 -16.80 11.40
C SER A 109 2.98 -18.13 11.47
N ASP A 110 3.43 -18.50 12.65
CA ASP A 110 4.08 -19.80 12.90
C ASP A 110 3.13 -20.99 12.66
N SER A 111 1.82 -20.79 12.81
CA SER A 111 0.80 -21.79 12.50
C SER A 111 0.69 -22.12 11.00
N LYS A 112 1.24 -21.29 10.12
CA LYS A 112 1.18 -21.46 8.66
C LYS A 112 2.39 -22.18 8.06
N GLY A 113 3.28 -22.70 8.91
CA GLY A 113 4.48 -23.43 8.52
C GLY A 113 5.69 -22.53 8.22
N SER A 114 6.68 -23.07 7.51
CA SER A 114 7.93 -22.34 7.23
C SER A 114 7.73 -21.09 6.40
N LEU A 115 8.71 -20.16 6.48
CA LEU A 115 8.72 -18.93 5.69
C LEU A 115 8.58 -19.22 4.18
N VAL A 116 9.30 -20.21 3.68
CA VAL A 116 9.24 -20.65 2.27
C VAL A 116 7.82 -21.09 1.89
N ASN A 117 7.18 -21.88 2.76
CA ASN A 117 5.81 -22.32 2.52
C ASN A 117 4.82 -21.15 2.45
N GLN A 118 4.99 -20.16 3.32
CA GLN A 118 4.10 -18.99 3.36
C GLN A 118 4.30 -18.07 2.17
N ILE A 119 5.53 -17.89 1.69
CA ILE A 119 5.84 -17.10 0.50
C ILE A 119 5.29 -17.77 -0.76
N ASN A 120 5.46 -19.09 -0.88
CA ASN A 120 5.04 -19.84 -2.07
C ASN A 120 3.52 -20.08 -2.13
N LYS A 121 2.83 -20.04 -0.98
CA LYS A 121 1.37 -20.20 -0.91
C LYS A 121 0.57 -18.97 -1.39
N ARG A 122 1.22 -17.90 -1.81
CA ARG A 122 0.48 -16.81 -2.44
C ARG A 122 -0.27 -17.37 -3.66
N PRO A 123 -1.60 -17.40 -3.64
CA PRO A 123 -2.33 -17.58 -4.87
C PRO A 123 -1.85 -16.45 -5.79
N VAL A 124 -1.22 -16.81 -6.88
CA VAL A 124 -1.07 -15.87 -7.99
C VAL A 124 -2.50 -15.61 -8.44
N LEU A 125 -3.11 -14.57 -7.88
CA LEU A 125 -4.34 -14.02 -8.41
C LEU A 125 -4.00 -13.52 -9.82
N LYS A 126 -3.91 -14.45 -10.75
CA LYS A 126 -4.13 -14.16 -12.16
C LYS A 126 -5.63 -13.91 -12.33
N ALA A 127 -6.11 -12.84 -11.67
CA ALA A 127 -7.34 -12.24 -12.13
C ALA A 127 -7.00 -11.77 -13.54
N PRO A 128 -7.60 -12.34 -14.60
CA PRO A 128 -7.44 -11.80 -15.93
C PRO A 128 -7.93 -10.34 -15.80
N ILE A 129 -7.01 -9.39 -15.94
CA ILE A 129 -7.40 -8.00 -16.05
C ILE A 129 -8.35 -7.98 -17.24
N PRO A 130 -9.64 -7.66 -17.06
CA PRO A 130 -10.57 -7.63 -18.18
C PRO A 130 -9.99 -6.64 -19.19
N GLN A 131 -9.55 -7.17 -20.32
CA GLN A 131 -9.08 -6.34 -21.41
C GLN A 131 -10.28 -5.54 -21.90
N LEU A 132 -10.14 -4.23 -21.87
CA LEU A 132 -11.09 -3.33 -22.50
C LEU A 132 -11.07 -3.67 -24.00
N VAL A 133 -12.08 -4.38 -24.46
CA VAL A 133 -12.29 -4.61 -25.90
C VAL A 133 -13.05 -3.38 -26.39
N PRO A 134 -12.39 -2.44 -27.06
CA PRO A 134 -13.09 -1.28 -27.63
C PRO A 134 -14.03 -1.80 -28.71
N LYS A 135 -15.33 -1.71 -28.46
CA LYS A 135 -16.31 -1.90 -29.55
C LYS A 135 -16.16 -0.66 -30.44
N PRO A 136 -15.89 -0.84 -31.75
CA PRO A 136 -15.93 0.29 -32.66
C PRO A 136 -17.33 0.92 -32.57
N TYR A 137 -17.38 2.17 -32.16
CA TYR A 137 -18.63 2.93 -32.16
C TYR A 137 -19.01 3.16 -33.61
N VAL A 138 -19.93 2.35 -34.12
CA VAL A 138 -20.60 2.63 -35.41
C VAL A 138 -21.83 3.48 -35.07
N GLY A 139 -21.56 4.73 -34.71
CA GLY A 139 -22.64 5.72 -34.58
C GLY A 139 -23.13 6.15 -35.94
N PRO A 140 -24.41 6.56 -36.07
CA PRO A 140 -24.90 7.18 -37.30
C PRO A 140 -24.00 8.35 -37.60
N ALA A 141 -23.61 8.50 -38.87
CA ALA A 141 -22.87 9.66 -39.33
C ALA A 141 -23.71 10.92 -39.06
N VAL A 142 -23.41 11.59 -37.96
CA VAL A 142 -24.08 12.85 -37.60
C VAL A 142 -23.58 13.90 -38.57
N LYS A 143 -24.37 14.16 -39.61
CA LYS A 143 -24.15 15.26 -40.56
C LYS A 143 -24.60 16.61 -40.01
N ASN A 144 -24.67 16.78 -38.72
CA ASN A 144 -24.94 18.09 -38.15
C ASN A 144 -23.65 18.92 -38.18
N LEU A 145 -23.42 19.62 -39.27
CA LEU A 145 -22.45 20.71 -39.26
C LEU A 145 -22.96 21.76 -38.26
N ILE A 146 -22.35 21.78 -37.11
CA ILE A 146 -22.56 22.86 -36.13
C ILE A 146 -22.10 24.14 -36.83
N PRO A 147 -22.96 25.16 -36.98
CA PRO A 147 -22.55 26.40 -37.64
C PRO A 147 -21.35 26.98 -36.90
N MET A 148 -20.27 27.23 -37.63
CA MET A 148 -19.09 27.89 -37.09
C MET A 148 -19.49 29.29 -36.61
N GLN A 149 -19.48 29.47 -35.30
CA GLN A 149 -19.63 30.80 -34.71
C GLN A 149 -18.34 31.59 -34.89
N GLU A 150 -18.47 32.91 -35.11
CA GLU A 150 -17.29 33.78 -35.06
C GLU A 150 -16.70 33.82 -33.64
N LEU A 151 -15.53 33.26 -33.49
CA LEU A 151 -14.82 33.17 -32.22
C LEU A 151 -13.77 34.27 -32.09
N VAL A 152 -13.65 34.84 -30.90
CA VAL A 152 -12.59 35.79 -30.56
C VAL A 152 -11.36 35.02 -30.09
N SER A 153 -10.18 35.46 -30.49
CA SER A 153 -8.88 34.81 -30.13
C SER A 153 -8.82 33.33 -30.51
N PHE A 154 -9.26 33.02 -31.73
CA PHE A 154 -9.21 31.66 -32.26
C PHE A 154 -7.77 31.17 -32.42
N ASN A 155 -7.45 30.00 -31.85
CA ASN A 155 -6.11 29.40 -31.84
C ASN A 155 -5.93 28.22 -32.81
N GLY A 156 -6.86 28.01 -33.72
CA GLY A 156 -6.89 26.88 -34.66
C GLY A 156 -7.73 25.68 -34.18
N LEU A 157 -8.03 25.56 -32.89
CA LEU A 157 -8.84 24.48 -32.31
C LEU A 157 -10.09 25.02 -31.61
N GLY A 158 -10.01 26.20 -31.03
CA GLY A 158 -11.11 26.86 -30.33
C GLY A 158 -10.85 28.33 -30.09
N GLY A 159 -11.84 29.01 -29.53
CA GLY A 159 -11.78 30.41 -29.18
C GLY A 159 -12.93 30.80 -28.24
N PHE A 160 -12.94 32.06 -27.81
CA PHE A 160 -14.01 32.59 -26.97
C PHE A 160 -15.23 33.01 -27.76
N SER A 161 -16.40 32.86 -27.16
CA SER A 161 -17.63 33.50 -27.63
C SER A 161 -17.45 35.02 -27.61
N ARG A 162 -18.25 35.75 -28.42
CA ARG A 162 -18.16 37.21 -28.50
C ARG A 162 -18.35 37.91 -27.14
N ASP A 163 -19.16 37.33 -26.27
CA ASP A 163 -19.41 37.84 -24.92
C ASP A 163 -18.36 37.38 -23.87
N GLY A 164 -17.37 36.57 -24.28
CA GLY A 164 -16.28 36.07 -23.45
C GLY A 164 -16.66 35.06 -22.38
N LYS A 165 -17.92 34.58 -22.35
CA LYS A 165 -18.41 33.68 -21.31
C LYS A 165 -18.10 32.21 -21.57
N GLU A 166 -17.92 31.83 -22.81
CA GLU A 166 -17.70 30.44 -23.22
C GLU A 166 -16.40 30.32 -24.02
N TYR A 167 -15.68 29.21 -23.80
CA TYR A 167 -14.61 28.80 -24.69
C TYR A 167 -15.10 27.61 -25.52
N ILE A 168 -15.22 27.82 -26.83
CA ILE A 168 -15.83 26.87 -27.76
C ILE A 168 -14.74 26.15 -28.55
N ILE A 169 -14.77 24.81 -28.51
CA ILE A 169 -13.86 23.94 -29.25
C ILE A 169 -14.69 23.10 -30.21
N ASN A 170 -14.34 23.17 -31.48
CA ASN A 170 -14.95 22.34 -32.50
C ASN A 170 -14.04 21.18 -32.84
N THR A 171 -14.50 19.94 -32.58
CA THR A 171 -13.76 18.73 -32.92
C THR A 171 -14.54 17.85 -33.89
N ASP A 172 -13.85 17.21 -34.78
CA ASP A 172 -14.38 16.19 -35.68
C ASP A 172 -13.45 14.98 -35.75
N GLN A 173 -13.74 14.00 -36.59
CA GLN A 173 -12.94 12.79 -36.73
C GLN A 173 -11.50 13.03 -37.20
N LYS A 174 -11.19 14.18 -37.79
CA LYS A 174 -9.88 14.55 -38.32
C LYS A 174 -9.19 15.61 -37.47
N ASN A 175 -9.99 16.46 -36.82
CA ASN A 175 -9.54 17.59 -36.02
C ASN A 175 -9.94 17.37 -34.55
N PHE A 176 -9.06 16.80 -33.81
CA PHE A 176 -9.22 16.62 -32.35
C PHE A 176 -8.11 17.37 -31.63
N THR A 177 -8.35 17.70 -30.36
CA THR A 177 -7.37 18.41 -29.54
C THR A 177 -6.16 17.50 -29.26
N PRO A 178 -4.93 18.02 -29.29
CA PRO A 178 -3.71 17.22 -29.06
C PRO A 178 -3.60 16.67 -27.63
N MET A 179 -4.33 17.27 -26.71
CA MET A 179 -4.41 16.84 -25.30
C MET A 179 -5.85 16.90 -24.80
N PRO A 180 -6.21 16.06 -23.79
CA PRO A 180 -7.50 16.14 -23.11
C PRO A 180 -7.70 17.51 -22.47
N TRP A 181 -8.88 18.10 -22.65
CA TRP A 181 -9.27 19.28 -21.90
C TRP A 181 -9.79 18.88 -20.54
N VAL A 182 -9.27 19.54 -19.51
CA VAL A 182 -9.66 19.30 -18.10
C VAL A 182 -10.18 20.61 -17.54
N ASN A 183 -11.38 20.55 -16.96
CA ASN A 183 -11.94 21.66 -16.20
C ASN A 183 -12.02 21.26 -14.73
N VAL A 184 -11.30 21.97 -13.88
CA VAL A 184 -11.28 21.71 -12.42
C VAL A 184 -12.26 22.69 -11.78
N MET A 185 -13.37 22.17 -11.26
CA MET A 185 -14.30 22.94 -10.44
C MET A 185 -13.98 22.70 -8.97
N ALA A 186 -13.67 23.76 -8.25
CA ALA A 186 -13.41 23.72 -6.81
C ALA A 186 -14.38 24.65 -6.08
N ASN A 187 -14.92 24.19 -4.97
CA ASN A 187 -15.67 25.04 -4.05
C ASN A 187 -14.70 25.64 -3.03
N ALA A 188 -14.95 26.88 -2.64
CA ALA A 188 -14.16 27.62 -1.65
C ALA A 188 -14.54 27.24 -0.17
N HIS A 189 -15.10 26.02 0.06
CA HIS A 189 -15.48 25.55 1.39
C HIS A 189 -14.78 24.24 1.72
#